data_0c48cd582dd2fc9e09276b5dbca4f3fb
#
_entry.id   0c48cd582dd2fc9e09276b5dbca4f3fb
#
_cell.length_a   1.000
_cell.length_b   1.000
_cell.length_c   1.000
_cell.angle_alpha   90.00
_cell.angle_beta   90.00
_cell.angle_gamma   90.00
#
_symmetry.space_group_name_H-M   'P 1'
#
loop_
_entity.id
_entity.type
_entity.pdbx_description
1 polymer ?
#
loop_
_entity_poly.entity_id
_entity_poly.type
_entity_poly.pdbx_seq_one_letter_code
_entity_poly.pdbx_strand_id
1 'polypeptide(L)'
;GYDFYSYISSLNRVKKKVINAILGEPDDYGLKDGKENRNFIDLPFEEIRLTQDINKVIMVHTPRFFEKNFEGIKAALSDYDVLLIGPDWLEIMPKHVNKASALWKICDKLGISMNEVMAFGDAQNDLKMLQQVGIGVAMGNAMDEAKYAATVVTDTNMNNGIGKVIDALLAGKEMDLRKGLL
;
A
#
# COMPACT_ATOMS: atom_id res chain seq x y z
N GLY A 1 2.64 3.29 29.35
CA GLY A 1 2.50 2.98 27.95
C GLY A 1 2.72 4.24 27.15
N TYR A 2 3.56 4.17 26.15
CA TYR A 2 3.71 5.26 25.19
C TYR A 2 2.47 5.23 24.32
N ASP A 3 1.66 6.30 24.32
CA ASP A 3 0.62 6.43 23.34
C ASP A 3 1.24 6.81 21.98
N PHE A 4 0.47 6.61 20.93
CA PHE A 4 0.86 6.92 19.56
C PHE A 4 1.36 8.37 19.41
N TYR A 5 0.72 9.31 20.11
CA TYR A 5 1.07 10.73 20.08
C TYR A 5 2.42 11.02 20.76
N SER A 6 2.71 10.37 21.87
CA SER A 6 4.02 10.50 22.53
C SER A 6 5.14 10.00 21.66
N TYR A 7 4.92 8.92 20.93
CA TYR A 7 5.92 8.38 20.00
C TYR A 7 6.14 9.31 18.81
N ILE A 8 5.06 9.74 18.15
CA ILE A 8 5.12 10.71 17.06
C ILE A 8 5.72 12.04 17.54
N SER A 9 5.38 12.54 18.74
CA SER A 9 5.96 13.76 19.29
C SER A 9 7.45 13.63 19.62
N SER A 10 7.90 12.43 20.02
CA SER A 10 9.34 12.17 20.21
C SER A 10 10.12 12.16 18.90
N LEU A 11 9.48 11.79 17.79
CA LEU A 11 10.00 11.89 16.43
C LEU A 11 10.07 13.34 15.93
N ASN A 12 9.31 14.27 16.53
CA ASN A 12 9.30 15.70 16.19
C ASN A 12 10.63 16.43 16.41
N ARG A 13 11.61 15.85 17.11
CA ARG A 13 12.99 16.37 17.12
C ARG A 13 13.70 16.22 15.77
N VAL A 14 13.15 15.43 14.84
CA VAL A 14 13.59 15.31 13.45
C VAL A 14 12.77 16.25 12.54
N LYS A 15 12.51 17.44 13.04
CA LYS A 15 11.66 18.51 12.52
C LYS A 15 11.85 18.85 11.06
N LYS A 16 10.75 19.36 10.46
CA LYS A 16 10.66 20.13 9.18
C LYS A 16 11.16 19.40 7.94
N LYS A 17 12.33 18.72 8.01
CA LYS A 17 12.83 17.91 6.91
C LYS A 17 11.97 16.67 6.60
N VAL A 18 11.28 16.12 7.60
CA VAL A 18 10.42 14.93 7.40
C VAL A 18 9.08 15.35 6.81
N ILE A 19 8.49 16.45 7.29
CA ILE A 19 7.24 16.97 6.70
C ILE A 19 7.51 17.48 5.29
N ASN A 20 8.60 18.18 5.06
CA ASN A 20 9.01 18.58 3.71
C ASN A 20 9.46 17.38 2.84
N ALA A 21 9.92 16.28 3.44
CA ALA A 21 10.17 15.02 2.72
C ALA A 21 8.89 14.20 2.49
N ILE A 22 7.88 14.32 3.35
CA ILE A 22 6.55 13.72 3.17
C ILE A 22 5.73 14.49 2.13
N LEU A 23 5.85 15.82 2.12
CA LEU A 23 5.14 16.69 1.18
C LEU A 23 5.98 17.01 -0.06
N GLY A 24 7.28 16.66 -0.06
CA GLY A 24 8.24 17.06 -1.08
C GLY A 24 8.43 18.57 -1.16
N GLU A 25 9.51 18.99 -1.77
CA GLU A 25 9.45 20.29 -2.46
C GLU A 25 8.34 20.12 -3.51
N PRO A 26 7.45 21.09 -3.73
CA PRO A 26 6.32 20.98 -4.66
C PRO A 26 6.66 20.43 -6.05
N ASP A 27 7.92 20.49 -6.44
CA ASP A 27 8.43 20.02 -7.73
C ASP A 27 8.76 18.52 -7.77
N ASP A 28 8.97 17.83 -6.62
CA ASP A 28 9.43 16.44 -6.61
C ASP A 28 8.30 15.41 -6.82
N TYR A 29 7.04 15.79 -6.64
CA TYR A 29 5.89 14.90 -6.77
C TYR A 29 4.97 15.21 -7.94
N GLY A 30 5.44 15.89 -8.98
CA GLY A 30 4.66 16.14 -10.18
C GLY A 30 3.53 17.15 -10.03
N LEU A 31 3.55 17.96 -8.97
CA LEU A 31 2.61 19.08 -8.76
C LEU A 31 2.98 20.30 -9.61
N LYS A 32 3.56 20.08 -10.79
CA LYS A 32 4.08 21.12 -11.68
C LYS A 32 3.03 22.07 -12.25
N ASP A 33 1.75 21.80 -12.07
CA ASP A 33 0.69 22.55 -12.76
C ASP A 33 0.01 23.63 -11.90
N GLY A 34 0.59 24.02 -10.76
CA GLY A 34 0.07 25.16 -9.96
C GLY A 34 -1.39 25.02 -9.48
N LYS A 35 -1.99 23.85 -9.62
CA LYS A 35 -3.29 23.55 -9.03
C LYS A 35 -3.07 23.16 -7.59
N GLU A 36 -3.37 24.08 -6.68
CA GLU A 36 -3.46 23.79 -5.25
C GLU A 36 -4.25 22.50 -5.05
N ASN A 37 -3.57 21.44 -4.63
CA ASN A 37 -4.26 20.24 -4.19
C ASN A 37 -4.87 20.58 -2.84
N ARG A 38 -6.14 20.96 -2.84
CA ARG A 38 -6.89 21.49 -1.67
C ARG A 38 -6.95 20.54 -0.48
N ASN A 39 -6.37 19.36 -0.60
CA ASN A 39 -6.40 18.31 0.41
C ASN A 39 -5.09 18.21 1.21
N PHE A 40 -4.08 19.02 0.90
CA PHE A 40 -2.86 19.08 1.68
C PHE A 40 -2.92 20.27 2.64
N ILE A 41 -2.84 19.98 3.91
CA ILE A 41 -2.75 20.98 4.97
C ILE A 41 -1.39 20.81 5.61
N ASP A 42 -0.52 21.80 5.42
CA ASP A 42 0.77 21.87 6.11
C ASP A 42 0.53 22.55 7.47
N LEU A 43 0.44 21.75 8.50
CA LEU A 43 0.26 22.24 9.88
C LEU A 43 1.42 21.78 10.74
N PRO A 44 1.88 22.63 11.68
CA PRO A 44 2.72 22.17 12.78
C PRO A 44 2.03 20.99 13.48
N PHE A 45 2.80 19.97 13.85
CA PHE A 45 2.23 18.77 14.46
C PHE A 45 1.35 19.08 15.68
N GLU A 46 1.73 20.09 16.45
CA GLU A 46 1.01 20.55 17.64
C GLU A 46 -0.38 21.16 17.33
N GLU A 47 -0.58 21.57 16.08
CA GLU A 47 -1.84 22.15 15.59
C GLU A 47 -2.73 21.12 14.90
N ILE A 48 -2.23 19.91 14.63
CA ILE A 48 -3.04 18.84 14.05
C ILE A 48 -4.13 18.46 15.03
N ARG A 49 -5.35 18.70 14.63
CA ARG A 49 -6.56 18.22 15.33
C ARG A 49 -7.17 17.10 14.51
N LEU A 50 -7.14 15.89 15.05
CA LEU A 50 -7.79 14.73 14.44
C LEU A 50 -9.30 14.85 14.65
N THR A 51 -9.95 15.61 13.79
CA THR A 51 -11.40 15.83 13.81
C THR A 51 -12.18 14.81 12.99
N GLN A 52 -11.46 13.94 12.27
CA GLN A 52 -12.03 12.91 11.40
C GLN A 52 -11.31 11.59 11.61
N ASP A 53 -11.96 10.50 11.23
CA ASP A 53 -11.36 9.17 11.24
C ASP A 53 -10.16 9.12 10.28
N ILE A 54 -9.02 8.66 10.77
CA ILE A 54 -7.80 8.48 9.98
C ILE A 54 -7.75 7.05 9.48
N ASN A 55 -7.75 6.90 8.17
CA ASN A 55 -7.66 5.59 7.53
C ASN A 55 -6.23 5.04 7.48
N LYS A 56 -5.23 5.93 7.36
CA LYS A 56 -3.82 5.56 7.21
C LYS A 56 -2.92 6.70 7.67
N VAL A 57 -1.83 6.34 8.34
CA VAL A 57 -0.71 7.23 8.60
C VAL A 57 0.50 6.73 7.81
N ILE A 58 1.22 7.66 7.18
CA ILE A 58 2.42 7.36 6.41
C ILE A 58 3.60 8.05 7.09
N MET A 59 4.70 7.31 7.21
CA MET A 59 5.98 7.85 7.63
C MET A 59 7.00 7.64 6.52
N VAL A 60 7.65 8.72 6.10
CA VAL A 60 8.75 8.70 5.13
C VAL A 60 10.04 9.09 5.84
N HIS A 61 11.07 8.29 5.69
CA HIS A 61 12.38 8.56 6.28
C HIS A 61 13.47 7.82 5.49
N THR A 62 14.74 8.07 5.80
CA THR A 62 15.84 7.37 5.14
C THR A 62 15.78 5.86 5.39
N PRO A 63 16.23 5.00 4.45
CA PRO A 63 16.30 3.55 4.65
C PRO A 63 17.03 3.16 5.94
N ARG A 64 18.16 3.80 6.21
CA ARG A 64 18.96 3.57 7.43
C ARG A 64 18.17 3.83 8.73
N PHE A 65 17.22 4.77 8.71
CA PHE A 65 16.37 5.02 9.87
C PHE A 65 15.46 3.81 10.12
N PHE A 66 14.79 3.30 9.10
CA PHE A 66 13.90 2.15 9.24
C PHE A 66 14.65 0.86 9.54
N GLU A 67 15.80 0.62 8.92
CA GLU A 67 16.68 -0.52 9.27
C GLU A 67 16.96 -0.59 10.77
N LYS A 68 17.17 0.56 11.39
CA LYS A 68 17.50 0.64 12.81
C LYS A 68 16.28 0.61 13.74
N ASN A 69 15.16 1.18 13.31
CA ASN A 69 14.05 1.51 14.22
C ASN A 69 12.75 0.73 13.91
N PHE A 70 12.66 0.02 12.78
CA PHE A 70 11.41 -0.60 12.33
C PHE A 70 10.80 -1.54 13.37
N GLU A 71 11.60 -2.43 13.97
CA GLU A 71 11.10 -3.38 14.97
C GLU A 71 10.62 -2.67 16.25
N GLY A 72 11.31 -1.60 16.65
CA GLY A 72 10.88 -0.76 17.78
C GLY A 72 9.56 -0.03 17.51
N ILE A 73 9.40 0.51 16.29
CA ILE A 73 8.16 1.16 15.84
C ILE A 73 7.01 0.15 15.84
N LYS A 74 7.23 -1.01 15.24
CA LYS A 74 6.26 -2.09 15.16
C LYS A 74 5.81 -2.59 16.54
N ALA A 75 6.74 -2.73 17.45
CA ALA A 75 6.46 -3.13 18.83
C ALA A 75 5.66 -2.06 19.60
N ALA A 76 6.03 -0.78 19.44
CA ALA A 76 5.33 0.34 20.06
C ALA A 76 3.90 0.54 19.52
N LEU A 77 3.65 0.13 18.26
CA LEU A 77 2.37 0.23 17.59
C LEU A 77 1.71 -1.15 17.43
N SER A 78 1.82 -1.99 18.45
CA SER A 78 1.31 -3.37 18.42
C SER A 78 -0.19 -3.49 18.13
N ASP A 79 -0.97 -2.44 18.37
CA ASP A 79 -2.42 -2.38 18.10
C ASP A 79 -2.75 -1.98 16.66
N TYR A 80 -1.73 -1.74 15.83
CA TYR A 80 -1.85 -1.34 14.43
C TYR A 80 -1.13 -2.33 13.51
N ASP A 81 -1.53 -2.39 12.26
CA ASP A 81 -0.76 -3.02 11.19
C ASP A 81 0.30 -2.01 10.71
N VAL A 82 1.57 -2.36 10.90
CA VAL A 82 2.73 -1.53 10.52
C VAL A 82 3.48 -2.26 9.41
N LEU A 83 3.52 -1.65 8.24
CA LEU A 83 4.12 -2.22 7.03
C LEU A 83 5.19 -1.29 6.46
N LEU A 84 6.35 -1.84 6.16
CA LEU A 84 7.39 -1.17 5.39
C LEU A 84 7.19 -1.56 3.91
N ILE A 85 6.64 -0.63 3.12
CA ILE A 85 6.28 -0.87 1.72
C ILE A 85 7.48 -0.70 0.80
N GLY A 86 8.43 0.09 1.20
CA GLY A 86 9.70 0.33 0.52
C GLY A 86 10.80 0.64 1.53
N PRO A 87 12.02 0.89 1.09
CA PRO A 87 13.12 1.12 2.01
C PRO A 87 12.95 2.40 2.85
N ASP A 88 12.15 3.35 2.39
CA ASP A 88 11.94 4.68 2.95
C ASP A 88 10.49 5.03 3.25
N TRP A 89 9.56 4.07 3.08
CA TRP A 89 8.12 4.29 3.18
C TRP A 89 7.46 3.30 4.12
N LEU A 90 6.91 3.79 5.24
CA LEU A 90 6.21 2.98 6.24
C LEU A 90 4.75 3.41 6.32
N GLU A 91 3.85 2.43 6.31
CA GLU A 91 2.41 2.61 6.48
C GLU A 91 1.94 2.05 7.82
N ILE A 92 1.07 2.79 8.48
CA ILE A 92 0.42 2.42 9.75
C ILE A 92 -1.08 2.46 9.51
N MET A 93 -1.74 1.34 9.74
CA MET A 93 -3.18 1.16 9.50
C MET A 93 -3.85 0.50 10.71
N PRO A 94 -5.15 0.69 10.90
CA PRO A 94 -5.90 -0.10 11.88
C PRO A 94 -5.73 -1.60 11.62
N LYS A 95 -5.68 -2.41 12.68
CA LYS A 95 -5.58 -3.87 12.53
C LYS A 95 -6.69 -4.44 11.65
N HIS A 96 -6.30 -5.42 10.86
CA HIS A 96 -7.20 -6.13 9.94
C HIS A 96 -7.77 -5.27 8.80
N VAL A 97 -7.32 -4.02 8.64
CA VAL A 97 -7.67 -3.17 7.49
C VAL A 97 -6.59 -3.32 6.42
N ASN A 98 -6.90 -4.08 5.39
CA ASN A 98 -6.01 -4.32 4.26
C ASN A 98 -6.83 -4.54 2.99
N LYS A 99 -6.17 -4.64 1.82
CA LYS A 99 -6.84 -4.78 0.52
C LYS A 99 -7.73 -6.03 0.46
N ALA A 100 -7.31 -7.14 1.06
CA ALA A 100 -8.12 -8.36 1.11
C ALA A 100 -9.39 -8.18 1.93
N SER A 101 -9.29 -7.60 3.14
CA SER A 101 -10.46 -7.38 3.99
C SER A 101 -11.45 -6.37 3.41
N ALA A 102 -10.95 -5.36 2.70
CA ALA A 102 -11.79 -4.40 1.98
C ALA A 102 -12.54 -5.07 0.82
N LEU A 103 -11.81 -5.88 0.04
CA LEU A 103 -12.38 -6.62 -1.07
C LEU A 103 -13.44 -7.63 -0.60
N TRP A 104 -13.17 -8.33 0.50
CA TRP A 104 -14.14 -9.24 1.13
C TRP A 104 -15.45 -8.53 1.47
N LYS A 105 -15.37 -7.35 2.08
CA LYS A 105 -16.57 -6.53 2.40
C LYS A 105 -17.34 -6.09 1.14
N ILE A 106 -16.63 -5.79 0.06
CA ILE A 106 -17.25 -5.43 -1.22
C ILE A 106 -17.97 -6.64 -1.81
N CYS A 107 -17.32 -7.79 -1.82
CA CYS A 107 -17.89 -9.05 -2.31
C CYS A 107 -19.15 -9.44 -1.54
N ASP A 108 -19.07 -9.40 -0.21
CA ASP A 108 -20.21 -9.66 0.67
C ASP A 108 -21.40 -8.73 0.34
N LYS A 109 -21.12 -7.44 0.20
CA LYS A 109 -22.16 -6.43 -0.12
C LYS A 109 -22.77 -6.63 -1.52
N LEU A 110 -22.00 -7.15 -2.48
CA LEU A 110 -22.45 -7.40 -3.84
C LEU A 110 -23.03 -8.81 -4.02
N GLY A 111 -22.94 -9.68 -3.02
CA GLY A 111 -23.41 -11.07 -3.08
C GLY A 111 -22.56 -11.94 -4.02
N ILE A 112 -21.26 -11.63 -4.19
CA ILE A 112 -20.32 -12.42 -5.00
C ILE A 112 -19.29 -13.11 -4.10
N SER A 113 -18.81 -14.27 -4.54
CA SER A 113 -17.77 -15.01 -3.83
C SER A 113 -16.38 -14.42 -4.16
N MET A 114 -15.46 -14.47 -3.20
CA MET A 114 -14.05 -14.16 -3.47
C MET A 114 -13.45 -15.05 -4.57
N ASN A 115 -13.96 -16.26 -4.75
CA ASN A 115 -13.55 -17.15 -5.84
C ASN A 115 -13.96 -16.68 -7.25
N GLU A 116 -14.89 -15.72 -7.33
CA GLU A 116 -15.34 -15.10 -8.60
C GLU A 116 -14.58 -13.80 -8.90
N VAL A 117 -13.59 -13.48 -8.06
CA VAL A 117 -12.81 -12.23 -8.18
C VAL A 117 -11.45 -12.51 -8.77
N MET A 118 -11.05 -11.65 -9.71
CA MET A 118 -9.66 -11.50 -10.13
C MET A 118 -9.09 -10.23 -9.55
N ALA A 119 -7.86 -10.29 -9.03
CA ALA A 119 -7.16 -9.14 -8.49
C ALA A 119 -5.72 -9.07 -8.99
N PHE A 120 -5.23 -7.84 -9.18
CA PHE A 120 -3.87 -7.56 -9.59
C PHE A 120 -3.09 -6.91 -8.47
N GLY A 121 -1.80 -7.26 -8.34
CA GLY A 121 -0.95 -6.70 -7.29
C GLY A 121 0.53 -6.84 -7.60
N ASP A 122 1.36 -6.09 -6.88
CA ASP A 122 2.82 -6.06 -7.10
C ASP A 122 3.65 -5.96 -5.82
N ALA A 123 3.05 -5.60 -4.68
CA ALA A 123 3.77 -5.27 -3.46
C ALA A 123 3.25 -6.02 -2.22
N GLN A 124 3.93 -5.79 -1.09
CA GLN A 124 3.67 -6.43 0.21
C GLN A 124 2.19 -6.30 0.65
N ASN A 125 1.56 -5.16 0.41
CA ASN A 125 0.18 -4.91 0.79
C ASN A 125 -0.86 -5.62 -0.08
N ASP A 126 -0.43 -6.28 -1.17
CA ASP A 126 -1.27 -7.06 -2.07
C ASP A 126 -1.28 -8.55 -1.75
N LEU A 127 -0.31 -9.06 -0.99
CA LEU A 127 -0.10 -10.50 -0.78
C LEU A 127 -1.37 -11.22 -0.33
N LYS A 128 -2.02 -10.72 0.71
CA LYS A 128 -3.25 -11.33 1.24
C LYS A 128 -4.39 -11.31 0.22
N MET A 129 -4.49 -10.24 -0.56
CA MET A 129 -5.51 -10.13 -1.60
C MET A 129 -5.27 -11.16 -2.71
N LEU A 130 -4.04 -11.24 -3.22
CA LEU A 130 -3.65 -12.19 -4.28
C LEU A 130 -3.89 -13.65 -3.87
N GLN A 131 -3.70 -13.98 -2.58
CA GLN A 131 -3.91 -15.33 -2.05
C GLN A 131 -5.38 -15.70 -1.84
N GLN A 132 -6.27 -14.73 -1.63
CA GLN A 132 -7.65 -14.96 -1.19
C GLN A 132 -8.69 -14.85 -2.30
N VAL A 133 -8.33 -14.32 -3.44
CA VAL A 133 -9.22 -14.25 -4.62
C VAL A 133 -9.14 -15.50 -5.47
N GLY A 134 -10.14 -15.71 -6.32
CA GLY A 134 -10.17 -16.85 -7.25
C GLY A 134 -8.99 -16.84 -8.21
N ILE A 135 -8.62 -15.66 -8.75
CA ILE A 135 -7.45 -15.49 -9.60
C ILE A 135 -6.65 -14.29 -9.13
N GLY A 136 -5.56 -14.55 -8.40
CA GLY A 136 -4.56 -13.54 -8.07
C GLY A 136 -3.53 -13.41 -9.18
N VAL A 137 -3.36 -12.22 -9.72
CA VAL A 137 -2.41 -11.92 -10.80
C VAL A 137 -1.32 -10.99 -10.29
N ALA A 138 -0.09 -11.47 -10.24
CA ALA A 138 1.06 -10.63 -9.94
C ALA A 138 1.57 -9.95 -11.21
N MET A 139 1.96 -8.69 -11.08
CA MET A 139 2.61 -7.96 -12.18
C MET A 139 4.00 -8.52 -12.46
N GLY A 140 4.48 -8.43 -13.70
CA GLY A 140 5.82 -8.90 -14.08
C GLY A 140 6.94 -8.17 -13.34
N ASN A 141 6.70 -6.90 -12.98
CA ASN A 141 7.60 -6.10 -12.13
C ASN A 141 7.31 -6.24 -10.61
N ALA A 142 6.44 -7.16 -10.21
CA ALA A 142 6.13 -7.38 -8.80
C ALA A 142 7.33 -7.94 -8.04
N MET A 143 7.32 -7.72 -6.71
CA MET A 143 8.25 -8.37 -5.80
C MET A 143 8.06 -9.91 -5.82
N ASP A 144 9.10 -10.65 -5.49
CA ASP A 144 9.07 -12.11 -5.60
C ASP A 144 8.00 -12.76 -4.72
N GLU A 145 7.77 -12.23 -3.52
CA GLU A 145 6.71 -12.70 -2.63
C GLU A 145 5.31 -12.52 -3.22
N ALA A 146 5.07 -11.43 -3.97
CA ALA A 146 3.80 -11.22 -4.65
C ALA A 146 3.62 -12.19 -5.82
N LYS A 147 4.67 -12.45 -6.59
CA LYS A 147 4.67 -13.49 -7.64
C LYS A 147 4.40 -14.88 -7.07
N TYR A 148 5.00 -15.19 -5.92
CA TYR A 148 4.77 -16.46 -5.23
C TYR A 148 3.36 -16.60 -4.66
N ALA A 149 2.78 -15.49 -4.18
CA ALA A 149 1.43 -15.45 -3.61
C ALA A 149 0.33 -15.55 -4.67
N ALA A 150 0.62 -15.20 -5.91
CA ALA A 150 -0.34 -15.13 -7.00
C ALA A 150 -0.56 -16.48 -7.69
N THR A 151 -1.72 -16.64 -8.35
CA THR A 151 -2.05 -17.78 -9.20
C THR A 151 -1.33 -17.68 -10.55
N VAL A 152 -1.17 -16.45 -11.06
CA VAL A 152 -0.61 -16.12 -12.37
C VAL A 152 0.33 -14.94 -12.26
N VAL A 153 1.38 -14.92 -13.07
CA VAL A 153 2.23 -13.74 -13.28
C VAL A 153 1.99 -13.21 -14.69
N THR A 154 1.64 -11.94 -14.80
CA THR A 154 1.48 -11.27 -16.09
C THR A 154 2.72 -10.47 -16.47
N ASP A 155 2.64 -9.71 -17.56
CA ASP A 155 3.70 -8.81 -17.99
C ASP A 155 3.81 -7.57 -17.07
N THR A 156 4.81 -6.76 -17.30
CA THR A 156 5.07 -5.55 -16.49
C THR A 156 4.01 -4.47 -16.71
N ASN A 157 3.95 -3.50 -15.82
CA ASN A 157 3.14 -2.30 -15.99
C ASN A 157 3.52 -1.52 -17.27
N MET A 158 4.80 -1.50 -17.64
CA MET A 158 5.29 -0.85 -18.86
C MET A 158 4.81 -1.55 -20.14
N ASN A 159 4.56 -2.84 -20.05
CA ASN A 159 4.13 -3.69 -21.18
C ASN A 159 2.63 -4.01 -21.15
N ASN A 160 1.82 -3.21 -20.44
CA ASN A 160 0.37 -3.38 -20.35
C ASN A 160 -0.06 -4.75 -19.80
N GLY A 161 0.60 -5.24 -18.76
CA GLY A 161 0.32 -6.57 -18.20
C GLY A 161 -1.14 -6.79 -17.80
N ILE A 162 -1.80 -5.79 -17.18
CA ILE A 162 -3.23 -5.88 -16.81
C ILE A 162 -4.10 -6.02 -18.08
N GLY A 163 -3.89 -5.18 -19.07
CA GLY A 163 -4.67 -5.20 -20.32
C GLY A 163 -4.57 -6.55 -21.02
N LYS A 164 -3.37 -7.14 -21.10
CA LYS A 164 -3.17 -8.46 -21.72
C LYS A 164 -4.02 -9.55 -21.07
N VAL A 165 -4.13 -9.55 -19.73
CA VAL A 165 -4.96 -10.52 -19.01
C VAL A 165 -6.44 -10.28 -19.28
N ILE A 166 -6.89 -9.03 -19.25
CA ILE A 166 -8.29 -8.67 -19.51
C ILE A 166 -8.67 -9.04 -20.96
N ASP A 167 -7.82 -8.72 -21.93
CA ASP A 167 -8.05 -9.05 -23.34
C ASP A 167 -8.12 -10.56 -23.57
N ALA A 168 -7.26 -11.34 -22.90
CA ALA A 168 -7.29 -12.79 -22.98
C ALA A 168 -8.59 -13.37 -22.41
N LEU A 169 -9.05 -12.85 -21.27
CA LEU A 169 -10.34 -13.23 -20.68
C LEU A 169 -11.52 -12.92 -21.60
N LEU A 170 -11.59 -11.71 -22.15
CA LEU A 170 -12.67 -11.29 -23.03
C LEU A 170 -12.68 -12.07 -24.34
N ALA A 171 -11.52 -12.54 -24.80
CA ALA A 171 -11.39 -13.41 -25.95
C ALA A 171 -11.73 -14.88 -25.67
N GLY A 172 -12.11 -15.24 -24.44
CA GLY A 172 -12.40 -16.61 -24.02
C GLY A 172 -11.18 -17.54 -24.08
N LYS A 173 -9.97 -16.98 -24.01
CA LYS A 173 -8.75 -17.78 -23.98
C LYS A 173 -8.58 -18.40 -22.59
N GLU A 174 -8.36 -19.71 -22.57
CA GLU A 174 -7.92 -20.35 -21.33
C GLU A 174 -6.58 -19.76 -20.90
N MET A 175 -6.54 -19.19 -19.68
CA MET A 175 -5.30 -18.81 -19.05
C MET A 175 -4.62 -20.10 -18.57
N ASP A 176 -3.43 -20.39 -19.07
CA ASP A 176 -2.63 -21.50 -18.55
C ASP A 176 -2.07 -21.12 -17.20
N LEU A 177 -2.87 -21.34 -16.16
CA LEU A 177 -2.52 -21.04 -14.76
C LEU A 177 -1.24 -21.78 -14.30
N ARG A 178 -0.74 -22.75 -15.08
CA ARG A 178 0.44 -23.56 -14.75
C ARG A 178 1.74 -23.01 -15.33
N LYS A 179 1.68 -22.14 -16.31
CA LYS A 179 2.88 -21.62 -17.00
C LYS A 179 3.37 -20.28 -16.49
N GLY A 180 2.61 -19.61 -15.62
CA GLY A 180 3.08 -18.42 -14.91
C GLY A 180 3.42 -17.19 -15.76
N LEU A 181 3.26 -17.26 -17.06
CA LEU A 181 3.53 -16.17 -18.01
C LEU A 181 2.49 -16.22 -19.14
N LEU A 182 1.73 -15.17 -19.27
CA LEU A 182 0.98 -14.84 -20.48
C LEU A 182 1.88 -14.02 -21.41
#